data_c197503611fb0c4c86f6451d641da583
#
_entry.id   c197503611fb0c4c86f6451d641da583
#
_cell.length_a   1.000
_cell.length_b   1.000
_cell.length_c   1.000
_cell.angle_alpha   90.00
_cell.angle_beta   90.00
_cell.angle_gamma   90.00
#
_symmetry.space_group_name_H-M   'P 1'
#
loop_
_entity.id
_entity.type
_entity.pdbx_description
1 polymer ?
#
loop_
_entity_poly.entity_id
_entity_poly.type
_entity_poly.pdbx_seq_one_letter_code
_entity_poly.pdbx_strand_id
1 'polypeptide(L)'
;VTEGDLTRQVTIDASGEVAALSDTVNEMIRNLRETTRQNVEQDWLKTNRERFTRMLQGQDDLTTVSSMILSELATLVSAQHAVFYSMTNPSDGEQPVLQLQAGYGYEERKHLSTTFKIGEGLVGQCAKEKKRILLTDVPSDYVKINSGLGEASPLNIIVLPVLFEGSLRAVVELASFSPFSITHQTFLDSITESIGIVLSTIQAAALTETLLKQSQSLAEELRAQQEELRASNEDLGRQATLLAQQNVEAERKNQQVEQSKQLVEEKVNQLAVSSKYKSEFIANMSHELRTPLNSLLILAEQLRENPDNNMTETQVEYANVILGS
;
A
#
# COMPACT_ATOMS: atom_id res chain seq x y z
N VAL A 1 -8.90 -22.91 37.21
CA VAL A 1 -7.61 -23.05 36.51
C VAL A 1 -7.58 -24.36 35.70
N THR A 2 -8.15 -25.45 36.25
CA THR A 2 -8.21 -26.75 35.53
C THR A 2 -9.11 -26.77 34.30
N GLU A 3 -10.01 -25.80 34.14
CA GLU A 3 -10.90 -25.64 32.96
C GLU A 3 -10.51 -24.44 32.07
N GLY A 4 -9.29 -23.91 32.22
CA GLY A 4 -8.81 -22.78 31.44
C GLY A 4 -9.34 -21.39 31.88
N ASP A 5 -10.12 -21.33 32.95
CA ASP A 5 -10.59 -20.07 33.53
C ASP A 5 -9.47 -19.37 34.31
N LEU A 6 -8.85 -18.39 33.69
CA LEU A 6 -7.82 -17.54 34.29
C LEU A 6 -8.38 -16.29 34.97
N THR A 7 -9.71 -16.13 35.08
CA THR A 7 -10.32 -14.93 35.67
C THR A 7 -10.32 -14.98 37.21
N ARG A 8 -10.22 -16.17 37.79
CA ARG A 8 -10.26 -16.39 39.25
C ARG A 8 -8.88 -16.27 39.86
N GLN A 9 -8.84 -15.68 41.04
CA GLN A 9 -7.66 -15.65 41.90
C GLN A 9 -7.81 -16.68 43.05
N VAL A 10 -6.69 -17.21 43.48
CA VAL A 10 -6.65 -18.06 44.69
C VAL A 10 -6.65 -17.13 45.89
N THR A 11 -7.71 -17.20 46.67
CA THR A 11 -7.82 -16.49 47.97
C THR A 11 -7.80 -17.51 49.07
N ILE A 12 -6.74 -17.52 49.88
CA ILE A 12 -6.57 -18.40 51.04
C ILE A 12 -6.27 -17.51 52.24
N ASP A 13 -7.05 -17.67 53.28
CA ASP A 13 -6.80 -17.02 54.55
C ASP A 13 -5.74 -17.83 55.35
N ALA A 14 -4.46 -17.61 54.99
CA ALA A 14 -3.32 -18.32 55.54
C ALA A 14 -2.13 -17.39 55.73
N SER A 15 -1.22 -17.74 56.61
CA SER A 15 0.03 -17.02 56.86
C SER A 15 1.26 -17.89 56.61
N GLY A 16 2.42 -17.27 56.39
CA GLY A 16 3.68 -17.99 56.18
C GLY A 16 3.81 -18.58 54.73
N GLU A 17 4.32 -19.77 54.61
CA GLU A 17 4.66 -20.42 53.34
C GLU A 17 3.44 -20.63 52.43
N VAL A 18 2.25 -20.85 53.00
CA VAL A 18 1.01 -21.05 52.22
C VAL A 18 0.53 -19.74 51.58
N ALA A 19 0.68 -18.61 52.28
CA ALA A 19 0.40 -17.30 51.72
C ALA A 19 1.37 -17.01 50.54
N ALA A 20 2.66 -17.27 50.71
CA ALA A 20 3.67 -17.09 49.65
C ALA A 20 3.38 -17.99 48.43
N LEU A 21 2.90 -19.22 48.63
CA LEU A 21 2.48 -20.10 47.55
C LEU A 21 1.25 -19.53 46.80
N SER A 22 0.25 -19.02 47.55
CA SER A 22 -0.93 -18.38 46.97
C SER A 22 -0.54 -17.17 46.10
N ASP A 23 0.38 -16.33 46.55
CA ASP A 23 0.88 -15.18 45.81
C ASP A 23 1.61 -15.61 44.55
N THR A 24 2.47 -16.63 44.62
CA THR A 24 3.16 -17.19 43.45
C THR A 24 2.19 -17.74 42.42
N VAL A 25 1.15 -18.47 42.85
CA VAL A 25 0.11 -19.01 41.95
C VAL A 25 -0.69 -17.86 41.30
N ASN A 26 -1.03 -16.84 42.05
CA ASN A 26 -1.75 -15.67 41.51
C ASN A 26 -0.89 -14.88 40.55
N GLU A 27 0.40 -14.77 40.75
CA GLU A 27 1.35 -14.19 39.82
C GLU A 27 1.43 -15.02 38.52
N MET A 28 1.51 -16.35 38.64
CA MET A 28 1.48 -17.24 37.49
C MET A 28 0.18 -17.09 36.69
N ILE A 29 -0.97 -17.01 37.34
CA ILE A 29 -2.27 -16.79 36.70
C ILE A 29 -2.28 -15.44 35.94
N ARG A 30 -1.76 -14.37 36.54
CA ARG A 30 -1.63 -13.07 35.89
C ARG A 30 -0.75 -13.15 34.62
N ASN A 31 0.40 -13.79 34.73
CA ASN A 31 1.34 -13.97 33.64
C ASN A 31 0.75 -14.81 32.48
N LEU A 32 0.05 -15.90 32.84
CA LEU A 32 -0.66 -16.73 31.84
C LEU A 32 -1.78 -15.95 31.14
N ARG A 33 -2.57 -15.17 31.86
CA ARG A 33 -3.63 -14.31 31.33
C ARG A 33 -3.06 -13.30 30.33
N GLU A 34 -1.99 -12.62 30.73
CA GLU A 34 -1.34 -11.63 29.88
C GLU A 34 -0.75 -12.26 28.61
N THR A 35 -0.07 -13.38 28.74
CA THR A 35 0.47 -14.15 27.60
C THR A 35 -0.65 -14.60 26.66
N THR A 36 -1.76 -15.12 27.22
CA THR A 36 -2.91 -15.55 26.43
C THR A 36 -3.54 -14.37 25.68
N ARG A 37 -3.70 -13.22 26.33
CA ARG A 37 -4.20 -12.00 25.71
C ARG A 37 -3.30 -11.56 24.55
N GLN A 38 -1.99 -11.51 24.77
CA GLN A 38 -1.00 -11.14 23.75
C GLN A 38 -1.02 -12.11 22.56
N ASN A 39 -1.16 -13.42 22.82
CA ASN A 39 -1.28 -14.40 21.74
C ASN A 39 -2.53 -14.18 20.90
N VAL A 40 -3.69 -13.94 21.51
CA VAL A 40 -4.94 -13.65 20.80
C VAL A 40 -4.81 -12.39 19.94
N GLU A 41 -4.18 -11.32 20.48
CA GLU A 41 -3.93 -10.09 19.72
C GLU A 41 -2.98 -10.32 18.54
N GLN A 42 -1.92 -11.09 18.73
CA GLN A 42 -0.96 -11.43 17.66
C GLN A 42 -1.60 -12.29 16.58
N ASP A 43 -2.41 -13.27 16.95
CA ASP A 43 -3.14 -14.12 16.00
C ASP A 43 -4.15 -13.29 15.20
N TRP A 44 -4.85 -12.36 15.86
CA TRP A 44 -5.76 -11.44 15.19
C TRP A 44 -5.03 -10.56 14.16
N LEU A 45 -3.89 -9.96 14.55
CA LEU A 45 -3.05 -9.14 13.69
C LEU A 45 -2.55 -9.93 12.47
N LYS A 46 -2.00 -11.11 12.71
CA LYS A 46 -1.46 -11.98 11.65
C LYS A 46 -2.56 -12.38 10.66
N THR A 47 -3.67 -12.91 11.18
CA THR A 47 -4.77 -13.41 10.35
C THR A 47 -5.38 -12.31 9.49
N ASN A 48 -5.65 -11.14 10.09
CA ASN A 48 -6.27 -10.04 9.35
C ASN A 48 -5.29 -9.39 8.37
N ARG A 49 -4.00 -9.31 8.68
CA ARG A 49 -2.99 -8.84 7.73
C ARG A 49 -2.87 -9.76 6.52
N GLU A 50 -2.83 -11.08 6.74
CA GLU A 50 -2.76 -12.06 5.65
C GLU A 50 -4.02 -12.01 4.78
N ARG A 51 -5.20 -11.92 5.40
CA ARG A 51 -6.49 -11.78 4.70
C ARG A 51 -6.54 -10.50 3.88
N PHE A 52 -6.14 -9.38 4.46
CA PHE A 52 -6.09 -8.07 3.80
C PHE A 52 -5.13 -8.08 2.61
N THR A 53 -3.91 -8.59 2.80
CA THR A 53 -2.91 -8.69 1.74
C THR A 53 -3.39 -9.57 0.59
N ARG A 54 -4.07 -10.69 0.90
CA ARG A 54 -4.64 -11.58 -0.12
C ARG A 54 -5.77 -10.91 -0.90
N MET A 55 -6.62 -10.13 -0.23
CA MET A 55 -7.69 -9.36 -0.86
C MET A 55 -7.15 -8.37 -1.91
N LEU A 56 -5.99 -7.78 -1.66
CA LEU A 56 -5.36 -6.81 -2.55
C LEU A 56 -4.68 -7.44 -3.77
N GLN A 57 -4.44 -8.75 -3.78
CA GLN A 57 -3.75 -9.43 -4.88
C GLN A 57 -4.64 -9.50 -6.13
N GLY A 58 -4.03 -9.22 -7.29
CA GLY A 58 -4.70 -9.34 -8.59
C GLY A 58 -5.65 -8.18 -8.92
N GLN A 59 -5.64 -7.12 -8.14
CA GLN A 59 -6.41 -5.91 -8.45
C GLN A 59 -5.62 -5.01 -9.40
N ASP A 60 -6.30 -4.44 -10.37
CA ASP A 60 -5.72 -3.60 -11.44
C ASP A 60 -6.39 -2.22 -11.56
N ASP A 61 -7.57 -2.03 -10.92
CA ASP A 61 -8.28 -0.75 -10.93
C ASP A 61 -8.17 -0.01 -9.60
N LEU A 62 -7.68 1.24 -9.64
CA LEU A 62 -7.44 2.08 -8.48
C LEU A 62 -8.72 2.37 -7.69
N THR A 63 -9.83 2.65 -8.37
CA THR A 63 -11.10 3.01 -7.71
C THR A 63 -11.69 1.81 -6.99
N THR A 64 -11.69 0.66 -7.65
CA THR A 64 -12.15 -0.61 -7.08
C THR A 64 -11.33 -0.99 -5.86
N VAL A 65 -10.00 -0.96 -5.97
CA VAL A 65 -9.09 -1.26 -4.87
C VAL A 65 -9.28 -0.30 -3.70
N SER A 66 -9.40 0.99 -3.96
CA SER A 66 -9.60 2.00 -2.91
C SER A 66 -10.91 1.76 -2.14
N SER A 67 -11.99 1.43 -2.85
CA SER A 67 -13.29 1.10 -2.24
C SER A 67 -13.24 -0.19 -1.42
N MET A 68 -12.56 -1.22 -1.91
CA MET A 68 -12.35 -2.49 -1.18
C MET A 68 -11.52 -2.28 0.09
N ILE A 69 -10.43 -1.51 0.00
CA ILE A 69 -9.60 -1.13 1.14
C ILE A 69 -10.45 -0.48 2.21
N LEU A 70 -11.23 0.55 1.87
CA LEU A 70 -12.04 1.28 2.83
C LEU A 70 -13.11 0.39 3.49
N SER A 71 -13.78 -0.45 2.72
CA SER A 71 -14.83 -1.35 3.22
C SER A 71 -14.27 -2.37 4.23
N GLU A 72 -13.12 -2.96 3.91
CA GLU A 72 -12.46 -3.93 4.80
C GLU A 72 -11.90 -3.24 6.05
N LEU A 73 -11.23 -2.09 5.90
CA LEU A 73 -10.71 -1.32 7.04
C LEU A 73 -11.82 -0.85 7.97
N ALA A 74 -12.89 -0.27 7.42
CA ALA A 74 -14.01 0.19 8.20
C ALA A 74 -14.59 -0.94 9.07
N THR A 75 -14.71 -2.13 8.50
CA THR A 75 -15.21 -3.31 9.21
C THR A 75 -14.24 -3.78 10.30
N LEU A 76 -12.95 -3.89 9.99
CA LEU A 76 -11.95 -4.45 10.90
C LEU A 76 -11.65 -3.55 12.11
N VAL A 77 -11.68 -2.24 11.92
CA VAL A 77 -11.37 -1.28 13.01
C VAL A 77 -12.60 -0.57 13.53
N SER A 78 -13.81 -0.99 13.12
CA SER A 78 -15.09 -0.40 13.53
C SER A 78 -15.16 1.10 13.24
N ALA A 79 -14.69 1.52 12.07
CA ALA A 79 -14.88 2.87 11.58
C ALA A 79 -16.24 3.00 10.86
N GLN A 80 -16.93 4.12 11.06
CA GLN A 80 -18.22 4.39 10.43
C GLN A 80 -18.09 5.23 9.17
N HIS A 81 -16.97 5.94 9.03
CA HIS A 81 -16.69 6.81 7.90
C HIS A 81 -15.22 6.65 7.48
N ALA A 82 -14.97 6.59 6.19
CA ALA A 82 -13.62 6.50 5.68
C ALA A 82 -13.50 7.16 4.30
N VAL A 83 -12.34 7.75 4.02
CA VAL A 83 -12.02 8.35 2.73
C VAL A 83 -10.61 7.98 2.31
N PHE A 84 -10.42 7.82 1.01
CA PHE A 84 -9.16 7.46 0.39
C PHE A 84 -8.76 8.52 -0.64
N TYR A 85 -7.60 9.12 -0.44
CA TYR A 85 -7.01 10.09 -1.35
C TYR A 85 -5.75 9.52 -1.98
N SER A 86 -5.67 9.51 -3.31
CA SER A 86 -4.43 9.15 -4.01
C SER A 86 -3.62 10.38 -4.37
N MET A 87 -2.29 10.23 -4.39
CA MET A 87 -1.40 11.24 -4.91
C MET A 87 -1.53 11.28 -6.44
N THR A 88 -1.84 12.45 -6.98
CA THR A 88 -1.91 12.71 -8.42
C THR A 88 -0.89 13.79 -8.77
N ASN A 89 -0.10 13.53 -9.80
CA ASN A 89 0.75 14.55 -10.40
C ASN A 89 -0.04 15.18 -11.55
N PRO A 90 -0.53 16.42 -11.40
CA PRO A 90 -1.15 17.13 -12.51
C PRO A 90 -0.12 17.37 -13.63
N SER A 91 -0.59 17.69 -14.82
CA SER A 91 0.23 17.95 -16.00
C SER A 91 1.31 19.01 -15.75
N ASP A 92 2.39 18.95 -16.49
CA ASP A 92 3.63 19.74 -16.40
C ASP A 92 3.55 21.08 -15.63
N GLY A 93 4.21 21.10 -14.45
CA GLY A 93 4.48 22.33 -13.68
C GLY A 93 3.56 22.58 -12.48
N GLU A 94 2.50 21.83 -12.27
CA GLU A 94 1.65 21.95 -11.09
C GLU A 94 2.16 21.09 -9.93
N GLN A 95 1.92 21.57 -8.70
CA GLN A 95 2.31 20.81 -7.50
C GLN A 95 1.44 19.55 -7.34
N PRO A 96 2.01 18.43 -6.86
CA PRO A 96 1.27 17.23 -6.59
C PRO A 96 0.15 17.48 -5.57
N VAL A 97 -1.02 16.92 -5.84
CA VAL A 97 -2.22 17.03 -5.00
C VAL A 97 -2.75 15.66 -4.60
N LEU A 98 -3.45 15.63 -3.50
CA LEU A 98 -4.21 14.47 -3.05
C LEU A 98 -5.62 14.59 -3.60
N GLN A 99 -6.06 13.60 -4.37
CA GLN A 99 -7.37 13.53 -5.00
C GLN A 99 -8.20 12.42 -4.39
N LEU A 100 -9.45 12.72 -4.03
CA LEU A 100 -10.40 11.74 -3.52
C LEU A 100 -10.66 10.65 -4.56
N GLN A 101 -10.47 9.38 -4.19
CA GLN A 101 -10.70 8.21 -5.03
C GLN A 101 -11.93 7.40 -4.59
N ALA A 102 -12.12 7.25 -3.29
CA ALA A 102 -13.20 6.47 -2.73
C ALA A 102 -13.64 6.99 -1.36
N GLY A 103 -14.88 6.69 -0.99
CA GLY A 103 -15.44 6.96 0.33
C GLY A 103 -16.27 5.78 0.82
N TYR A 104 -16.24 5.53 2.13
CA TYR A 104 -17.08 4.58 2.84
C TYR A 104 -17.98 5.33 3.82
N GLY A 105 -19.30 5.15 3.73
CA GLY A 105 -20.26 5.95 4.48
C GLY A 105 -20.23 7.44 4.13
N TYR A 106 -19.56 7.80 3.05
CA TYR A 106 -19.33 9.16 2.60
C TYR A 106 -20.36 9.56 1.54
N GLU A 107 -21.05 10.67 1.79
CA GLU A 107 -21.88 11.33 0.80
C GLU A 107 -21.14 12.54 0.24
N GLU A 108 -21.01 12.61 -1.08
CA GLU A 108 -20.40 13.74 -1.76
C GLU A 108 -21.24 15.02 -1.51
N ARG A 109 -20.76 15.86 -0.60
CA ARG A 109 -21.41 17.14 -0.29
C ARG A 109 -20.76 18.24 -1.12
N LYS A 110 -21.57 19.16 -1.64
CA LYS A 110 -21.17 20.29 -2.50
C LYS A 110 -20.07 21.21 -1.90
N HIS A 111 -19.64 21.02 -0.66
CA HIS A 111 -18.70 21.89 0.05
C HIS A 111 -17.47 21.16 0.62
N LEU A 112 -17.30 19.84 0.37
CA LEU A 112 -16.09 19.15 0.78
C LEU A 112 -15.07 19.15 -0.36
N SER A 113 -13.83 19.54 -0.04
CA SER A 113 -12.74 19.52 -0.99
C SER A 113 -12.47 18.09 -1.45
N THR A 114 -12.63 17.85 -2.75
CA THR A 114 -12.24 16.58 -3.37
C THR A 114 -10.72 16.48 -3.58
N THR A 115 -10.01 17.60 -3.36
CA THR A 115 -8.55 17.70 -3.53
C THR A 115 -7.93 18.45 -2.36
N PHE A 116 -6.74 18.03 -1.93
CA PHE A 116 -5.93 18.69 -0.92
C PHE A 116 -4.50 18.89 -1.41
N LYS A 117 -3.91 20.04 -1.10
CA LYS A 117 -2.48 20.30 -1.29
C LYS A 117 -1.68 19.65 -0.14
N ILE A 118 -0.41 19.38 -0.40
CA ILE A 118 0.50 18.92 0.65
C ILE A 118 0.62 20.00 1.73
N GLY A 119 0.30 19.64 2.99
CA GLY A 119 0.25 20.57 4.13
C GLY A 119 -1.10 21.23 4.38
N GLU A 120 -2.13 20.96 3.56
CA GLU A 120 -3.48 21.52 3.70
C GLU A 120 -4.37 20.59 4.52
N GLY A 121 -4.91 21.05 5.64
CA GLY A 121 -5.75 20.27 6.53
C GLY A 121 -5.01 19.06 7.14
N LEU A 122 -5.74 18.13 7.75
CA LEU A 122 -5.15 16.93 8.35
C LEU A 122 -4.57 15.98 7.30
N VAL A 123 -5.29 15.81 6.20
CA VAL A 123 -4.89 14.94 5.09
C VAL A 123 -3.58 15.43 4.46
N GLY A 124 -3.49 16.73 4.13
CA GLY A 124 -2.26 17.32 3.58
C GLY A 124 -1.12 17.38 4.58
N GLN A 125 -1.40 17.57 5.88
CA GLN A 125 -0.37 17.55 6.92
C GLN A 125 0.20 16.15 7.12
N CYS A 126 -0.65 15.11 7.14
CA CYS A 126 -0.23 13.72 7.14
C CYS A 126 0.66 13.40 5.93
N ALA A 127 0.29 13.90 4.76
CA ALA A 127 1.07 13.76 3.53
C ALA A 127 2.46 14.40 3.64
N LYS A 128 2.54 15.60 4.24
CA LYS A 128 3.78 16.35 4.43
C LYS A 128 4.72 15.67 5.42
N GLU A 129 4.18 15.24 6.55
CA GLU A 129 4.98 14.63 7.63
C GLU A 129 5.26 13.15 7.39
N LYS A 130 4.49 12.50 6.52
CA LYS A 130 4.55 11.05 6.26
C LYS A 130 4.42 10.23 7.56
N LYS A 131 3.60 10.72 8.48
CA LYS A 131 3.34 10.11 9.78
C LYS A 131 1.84 10.04 10.04
N ARG A 132 1.45 9.01 10.77
CA ARG A 132 0.08 8.85 11.24
C ARG A 132 -0.32 10.02 12.14
N ILE A 133 -1.52 10.54 11.94
CA ILE A 133 -2.17 11.51 12.83
C ILE A 133 -3.35 10.80 13.50
N LEU A 134 -3.42 10.88 14.81
CA LEU A 134 -4.55 10.38 15.59
C LEU A 134 -5.14 11.54 16.38
N LEU A 135 -6.41 11.84 16.15
CA LEU A 135 -7.19 12.78 16.93
C LEU A 135 -8.14 12.00 17.84
N THR A 136 -8.16 12.35 19.12
CA THR A 136 -9.10 11.89 20.12
C THR A 136 -9.94 13.06 20.58
N ASP A 137 -11.18 12.82 20.97
CA ASP A 137 -12.13 13.86 21.42
C ASP A 137 -12.35 14.95 20.35
N VAL A 138 -12.72 14.51 19.14
CA VAL A 138 -12.99 15.40 18.01
C VAL A 138 -14.16 16.35 18.34
N PRO A 139 -14.03 17.66 18.11
CA PRO A 139 -15.09 18.64 18.34
C PRO A 139 -16.38 18.29 17.58
N SER A 140 -17.52 18.56 18.19
CA SER A 140 -18.84 18.18 17.66
C SER A 140 -19.25 18.90 16.37
N ASP A 141 -18.56 19.98 16.02
CA ASP A 141 -18.77 20.79 14.83
C ASP A 141 -17.74 20.53 13.71
N TYR A 142 -16.77 19.62 13.94
CA TYR A 142 -15.67 19.37 12.98
C TYR A 142 -16.12 18.51 11.79
N VAL A 143 -16.71 17.35 12.03
CA VAL A 143 -17.26 16.46 11.00
C VAL A 143 -18.46 15.70 11.56
N LYS A 144 -19.44 15.36 10.71
CA LYS A 144 -20.62 14.61 11.11
C LYS A 144 -20.77 13.37 10.25
N ILE A 145 -21.03 12.24 10.90
CA ILE A 145 -21.38 10.98 10.28
C ILE A 145 -22.90 10.88 10.26
N ASN A 146 -23.48 10.68 9.08
CA ASN A 146 -24.90 10.60 8.88
C ASN A 146 -25.38 9.15 8.70
N SER A 147 -26.58 8.89 9.15
CA SER A 147 -27.33 7.67 8.86
C SER A 147 -28.80 8.00 8.61
N GLY A 148 -29.58 7.04 8.11
CA GLY A 148 -31.03 7.21 7.97
C GLY A 148 -31.78 7.47 9.28
N LEU A 149 -31.13 7.29 10.44
CA LEU A 149 -31.69 7.47 11.77
C LEU A 149 -31.24 8.77 12.45
N GLY A 150 -30.19 9.44 11.93
CA GLY A 150 -29.67 10.66 12.52
C GLY A 150 -28.20 10.92 12.17
N GLU A 151 -27.64 11.96 12.78
CA GLU A 151 -26.23 12.33 12.63
C GLU A 151 -25.54 12.46 13.98
N ALA A 152 -24.26 12.11 14.01
CA ALA A 152 -23.40 12.27 15.18
C ALA A 152 -21.95 12.58 14.76
N SER A 153 -21.21 13.26 15.63
CA SER A 153 -19.79 13.50 15.42
C SER A 153 -18.98 12.28 15.85
N PRO A 154 -17.94 11.88 15.09
CA PRO A 154 -17.03 10.84 15.53
C PRO A 154 -16.27 11.31 16.78
N LEU A 155 -15.87 10.37 17.64
CA LEU A 155 -15.00 10.65 18.78
C LEU A 155 -13.54 10.64 18.38
N ASN A 156 -13.18 9.84 17.37
CA ASN A 156 -11.79 9.65 16.97
C ASN A 156 -11.64 9.67 15.45
N ILE A 157 -10.55 10.30 15.00
CA ILE A 157 -10.12 10.30 13.59
C ILE A 157 -8.68 9.83 13.54
N ILE A 158 -8.38 8.92 12.62
CA ILE A 158 -7.03 8.49 12.32
C ILE A 158 -6.72 8.74 10.85
N VAL A 159 -5.59 9.38 10.57
CA VAL A 159 -5.12 9.67 9.21
C VAL A 159 -3.79 8.95 9.00
N LEU A 160 -3.72 8.16 7.95
CA LEU A 160 -2.62 7.23 7.68
C LEU A 160 -1.95 7.56 6.35
N PRO A 161 -0.63 7.76 6.30
CA PRO A 161 0.09 7.88 5.05
C PRO A 161 0.35 6.49 4.47
N VAL A 162 0.05 6.32 3.21
CA VAL A 162 0.40 5.13 2.43
C VAL A 162 1.68 5.41 1.68
N LEU A 163 2.75 4.71 2.05
CA LEU A 163 4.08 4.93 1.51
C LEU A 163 4.54 3.73 0.67
N PHE A 164 5.30 4.00 -0.37
CA PHE A 164 6.06 3.02 -1.11
C PHE A 164 7.49 3.56 -1.34
N GLU A 165 8.49 2.85 -0.84
CA GLU A 165 9.92 3.27 -0.90
C GLU A 165 10.12 4.72 -0.41
N GLY A 166 9.43 5.08 0.69
CA GLY A 166 9.51 6.43 1.27
C GLY A 166 8.76 7.52 0.50
N SER A 167 8.14 7.18 -0.64
CA SER A 167 7.31 8.09 -1.43
C SER A 167 5.85 7.95 -1.06
N LEU A 168 5.14 9.07 -0.87
CA LEU A 168 3.72 9.07 -0.59
C LEU A 168 2.93 8.65 -1.84
N ARG A 169 2.04 7.67 -1.68
CA ARG A 169 1.14 7.19 -2.74
C ARG A 169 -0.31 7.58 -2.48
N ALA A 170 -0.71 7.54 -1.21
CA ALA A 170 -2.08 7.85 -0.81
C ALA A 170 -2.13 8.31 0.65
N VAL A 171 -3.29 8.81 1.06
CA VAL A 171 -3.65 9.06 2.45
C VAL A 171 -5.03 8.45 2.69
N VAL A 172 -5.17 7.75 3.81
CA VAL A 172 -6.43 7.17 4.27
C VAL A 172 -6.85 7.86 5.55
N GLU A 173 -8.07 8.35 5.61
CA GLU A 173 -8.65 8.92 6.81
C GLU A 173 -9.84 8.07 7.25
N LEU A 174 -9.89 7.69 8.52
CA LEU A 174 -10.92 6.87 9.15
C LEU A 174 -11.48 7.61 10.35
N ALA A 175 -12.81 7.62 10.48
CA ALA A 175 -13.49 8.21 11.62
C ALA A 175 -14.39 7.19 12.32
N SER A 176 -14.34 7.17 13.65
CA SER A 176 -15.05 6.19 14.48
C SER A 176 -15.71 6.83 15.71
N PHE A 177 -16.83 6.27 16.13
CA PHE A 177 -17.48 6.57 17.41
C PHE A 177 -16.78 5.91 18.60
N SER A 178 -15.86 4.97 18.34
CA SER A 178 -15.11 4.26 19.36
C SER A 178 -13.62 4.56 19.24
N PRO A 179 -12.86 4.49 20.33
CA PRO A 179 -11.41 4.65 20.28
C PRO A 179 -10.75 3.56 19.44
N PHE A 180 -9.75 3.93 18.64
CA PHE A 180 -8.89 2.97 17.96
C PHE A 180 -7.93 2.33 18.97
N SER A 181 -8.09 1.03 19.24
CA SER A 181 -7.21 0.28 20.13
C SER A 181 -5.77 0.27 19.62
N ILE A 182 -4.81 -0.04 20.50
CA ILE A 182 -3.40 -0.22 20.10
C ILE A 182 -3.27 -1.29 19.02
N THR A 183 -4.03 -2.37 19.13
CA THR A 183 -4.08 -3.45 18.14
C THR A 183 -4.58 -2.95 16.80
N HIS A 184 -5.66 -2.15 16.77
CA HIS A 184 -6.15 -1.51 15.55
C HIS A 184 -5.11 -0.60 14.91
N GLN A 185 -4.43 0.23 15.72
CA GLN A 185 -3.38 1.13 15.23
C GLN A 185 -2.19 0.36 14.66
N THR A 186 -1.73 -0.69 15.34
CA THR A 186 -0.64 -1.55 14.88
C THR A 186 -1.01 -2.27 13.58
N PHE A 187 -2.23 -2.76 13.48
CA PHE A 187 -2.77 -3.34 12.25
C PHE A 187 -2.72 -2.33 11.10
N LEU A 188 -3.31 -1.16 11.30
CA LEU A 188 -3.35 -0.10 10.30
C LEU A 188 -1.94 0.29 9.82
N ASP A 189 -0.99 0.47 10.73
CA ASP A 189 0.40 0.76 10.37
C ASP A 189 1.04 -0.37 9.54
N SER A 190 0.72 -1.62 9.87
CA SER A 190 1.31 -2.79 9.19
C SER A 190 0.82 -3.01 7.76
N ILE A 191 -0.37 -2.52 7.43
CA ILE A 191 -0.97 -2.72 6.09
C ILE A 191 -0.68 -1.58 5.13
N THR A 192 -0.30 -0.39 5.62
CA THR A 192 -0.02 0.77 4.76
C THR A 192 1.06 0.47 3.73
N GLU A 193 2.08 -0.30 4.09
CA GLU A 193 3.12 -0.73 3.16
C GLU A 193 2.56 -1.66 2.06
N SER A 194 1.72 -2.62 2.44
CA SER A 194 1.08 -3.53 1.47
C SER A 194 0.18 -2.77 0.49
N ILE A 195 -0.58 -1.79 0.98
CA ILE A 195 -1.38 -0.90 0.14
C ILE A 195 -0.46 -0.11 -0.80
N GLY A 196 0.64 0.45 -0.29
CA GLY A 196 1.60 1.20 -1.09
C GLY A 196 2.21 0.40 -2.24
N ILE A 197 2.54 -0.86 -1.99
CA ILE A 197 3.04 -1.80 -3.02
C ILE A 197 1.98 -1.99 -4.11
N VAL A 198 0.74 -2.28 -3.73
CA VAL A 198 -0.35 -2.54 -4.70
C VAL A 198 -0.65 -1.30 -5.52
N LEU A 199 -0.79 -0.13 -4.88
CA LEU A 199 -1.00 1.13 -5.60
C LEU A 199 0.13 1.43 -6.59
N SER A 200 1.37 1.21 -6.16
CA SER A 200 2.55 1.40 -7.02
C SER A 200 2.53 0.45 -8.23
N THR A 201 2.11 -0.79 -8.00
CA THR A 201 1.98 -1.80 -9.07
C THR A 201 0.89 -1.41 -10.08
N ILE A 202 -0.28 -0.99 -9.60
CA ILE A 202 -1.38 -0.50 -10.46
C ILE A 202 -0.94 0.72 -11.27
N GLN A 203 -0.29 1.70 -10.62
CA GLN A 203 0.20 2.89 -11.30
C GLN A 203 1.27 2.56 -12.35
N ALA A 204 2.19 1.65 -12.04
CA ALA A 204 3.22 1.20 -12.99
C ALA A 204 2.62 0.45 -14.17
N ALA A 205 1.60 -0.41 -13.94
CA ALA A 205 0.89 -1.11 -15.00
C ALA A 205 0.14 -0.13 -15.92
N ALA A 206 -0.59 0.82 -15.37
CA ALA A 206 -1.30 1.85 -16.11
C ALA A 206 -0.35 2.74 -16.95
N LEU A 207 0.79 3.11 -16.37
CA LEU A 207 1.83 3.85 -17.10
C LEU A 207 2.41 3.02 -18.25
N THR A 208 2.70 1.74 -18.00
CA THR A 208 3.22 0.81 -19.01
C THR A 208 2.23 0.64 -20.16
N GLU A 209 0.95 0.49 -19.87
CA GLU A 209 -0.10 0.40 -20.88
C GLU A 209 -0.19 1.68 -21.71
N THR A 210 -0.13 2.84 -21.06
CA THR A 210 -0.15 4.14 -21.72
C THR A 210 1.04 4.31 -22.66
N LEU A 211 2.26 3.98 -22.16
CA LEU A 211 3.47 4.04 -22.96
C LEU A 211 3.46 3.05 -24.13
N LEU A 212 2.88 1.85 -23.91
CA LEU A 212 2.72 0.86 -24.98
C LEU A 212 1.78 1.37 -26.08
N LYS A 213 0.63 1.95 -25.71
CA LYS A 213 -0.30 2.56 -26.66
C LYS A 213 0.34 3.72 -27.43
N GLN A 214 1.08 4.58 -26.74
CA GLN A 214 1.82 5.66 -27.38
C GLN A 214 2.90 5.13 -28.34
N SER A 215 3.64 4.09 -27.93
CA SER A 215 4.65 3.44 -28.75
C SER A 215 4.03 2.78 -29.99
N GLN A 216 2.87 2.11 -29.83
CA GLN A 216 2.13 1.53 -30.95
C GLN A 216 1.62 2.59 -31.91
N SER A 217 1.01 3.66 -31.40
CA SER A 217 0.54 4.78 -32.21
C SER A 217 1.68 5.45 -32.99
N LEU A 218 2.83 5.64 -32.33
CA LEU A 218 4.01 6.20 -32.96
C LEU A 218 4.59 5.27 -34.06
N ALA A 219 4.57 3.95 -33.80
CA ALA A 219 5.01 2.95 -34.77
C ALA A 219 4.07 2.89 -36.00
N GLU A 220 2.76 3.05 -35.77
CA GLU A 220 1.76 3.12 -36.85
C GLU A 220 1.91 4.42 -37.66
N GLU A 221 2.11 5.55 -37.01
CA GLU A 221 2.38 6.84 -37.66
C GLU A 221 3.66 6.79 -38.48
N LEU A 222 4.73 6.21 -37.95
CA LEU A 222 5.97 5.99 -38.68
C LEU A 222 5.80 5.06 -39.89
N ARG A 223 4.95 4.01 -39.76
CA ARG A 223 4.61 3.14 -40.88
C ARG A 223 3.81 3.87 -41.96
N ALA A 224 2.81 4.65 -41.57
CA ALA A 224 2.03 5.46 -42.48
C ALA A 224 2.91 6.48 -43.20
N GLN A 225 3.81 7.15 -42.52
CA GLN A 225 4.80 8.05 -43.10
C GLN A 225 5.79 7.31 -44.03
N GLN A 226 6.20 6.08 -43.69
CA GLN A 226 7.01 5.25 -44.58
C GLN A 226 6.27 4.84 -45.85
N GLU A 227 4.97 4.52 -45.76
CA GLU A 227 4.16 4.19 -46.96
C GLU A 227 3.93 5.41 -47.84
N GLU A 228 3.67 6.58 -47.27
CA GLU A 228 3.56 7.85 -48.01
C GLU A 228 4.88 8.25 -48.66
N LEU A 229 6.01 8.11 -47.91
CA LEU A 229 7.34 8.31 -48.45
C LEU A 229 7.68 7.31 -49.56
N ARG A 230 7.22 6.05 -49.43
CA ARG A 230 7.44 5.03 -50.45
C ARG A 230 6.62 5.33 -51.72
N ALA A 231 5.35 5.71 -51.56
CA ALA A 231 4.50 6.12 -52.66
C ALA A 231 5.04 7.37 -53.37
N SER A 232 5.54 8.36 -52.60
CA SER A 232 6.19 9.55 -53.13
C SER A 232 7.50 9.24 -53.88
N ASN A 233 8.33 8.31 -53.34
CA ASN A 233 9.54 7.85 -54.00
C ASN A 233 9.27 7.05 -55.28
N GLU A 234 8.17 6.27 -55.33
CA GLU A 234 7.73 5.57 -56.56
C GLU A 234 7.24 6.56 -57.62
N ASP A 235 6.55 7.63 -57.20
CA ASP A 235 6.09 8.69 -58.11
C ASP A 235 7.28 9.54 -58.62
N LEU A 236 8.22 9.85 -57.72
CA LEU A 236 9.50 10.47 -58.07
C LEU A 236 10.37 9.55 -58.97
N GLY A 237 10.31 8.23 -58.77
CA GLY A 237 10.97 7.24 -59.59
C GLY A 237 10.40 7.18 -61.00
N ARG A 238 9.08 7.41 -61.17
CA ARG A 238 8.43 7.58 -62.50
C ARG A 238 8.82 8.90 -63.16
N GLN A 239 9.03 9.95 -62.36
CA GLN A 239 9.54 11.22 -62.84
C GLN A 239 11.07 11.19 -63.09
N ALA A 240 11.79 10.30 -62.33
CA ALA A 240 13.25 10.19 -62.38
C ALA A 240 13.79 9.39 -63.59
N THR A 241 12.93 8.81 -64.44
CA THR A 241 13.38 8.44 -65.79
C THR A 241 13.86 9.66 -66.59
N LEU A 242 13.60 10.87 -66.09
CA LEU A 242 14.12 12.12 -66.64
C LEU A 242 15.33 12.72 -65.86
N LEU A 243 15.70 12.19 -64.67
CA LEU A 243 16.72 12.82 -63.84
C LEU A 243 17.63 11.78 -63.15
N ALA A 244 18.48 11.13 -63.99
CA ALA A 244 19.44 10.10 -63.56
C ALA A 244 20.45 10.57 -62.45
N GLN A 245 20.51 11.85 -62.12
CA GLN A 245 21.40 12.36 -61.07
C GLN A 245 20.79 12.36 -59.68
N GLN A 246 19.47 12.19 -59.50
CA GLN A 246 18.83 12.18 -58.19
C GLN A 246 18.76 10.79 -57.53
N ASN A 247 18.99 9.70 -58.28
CA ASN A 247 18.99 8.33 -57.74
C ASN A 247 20.09 8.10 -56.68
N VAL A 248 21.24 8.70 -56.82
CA VAL A 248 22.34 8.53 -55.85
C VAL A 248 22.00 9.22 -54.51
N GLU A 249 21.22 10.30 -54.55
CA GLU A 249 20.83 11.02 -53.35
C GLU A 249 19.64 10.33 -52.60
N ALA A 250 18.73 9.71 -53.35
CA ALA A 250 17.63 8.92 -52.80
C ALA A 250 18.15 7.64 -52.11
N GLU A 251 19.13 6.98 -52.71
CA GLU A 251 19.74 5.77 -52.14
C GLU A 251 20.49 6.05 -50.81
N ARG A 252 21.14 7.23 -50.72
CA ARG A 252 21.82 7.67 -49.50
C ARG A 252 20.82 7.99 -48.36
N LYS A 253 19.64 8.48 -48.68
CA LYS A 253 18.57 8.73 -47.69
C LYS A 253 17.93 7.45 -47.20
N ASN A 254 17.74 6.45 -48.10
CA ASN A 254 17.23 5.13 -47.71
C ASN A 254 18.17 4.43 -46.70
N GLN A 255 19.49 4.52 -46.89
CA GLN A 255 20.46 3.97 -45.96
C GLN A 255 20.43 4.66 -44.58
N GLN A 256 20.19 5.98 -44.53
CA GLN A 256 20.03 6.70 -43.27
C GLN A 256 18.75 6.32 -42.52
N VAL A 257 17.67 6.06 -43.25
CA VAL A 257 16.40 5.59 -42.64
C VAL A 257 16.57 4.18 -42.05
N GLU A 258 17.27 3.28 -42.78
CA GLU A 258 17.52 1.93 -42.29
C GLU A 258 18.44 1.91 -41.04
N GLN A 259 19.47 2.77 -41.01
CA GLN A 259 20.33 2.95 -39.82
C GLN A 259 19.53 3.54 -38.64
N SER A 260 18.65 4.50 -38.90
CA SER A 260 17.76 5.05 -37.87
C SER A 260 16.78 4.01 -37.36
N LYS A 261 16.24 3.15 -38.23
CA LYS A 261 15.33 2.06 -37.88
C LYS A 261 16.03 1.01 -36.98
N GLN A 262 17.24 0.63 -37.36
CA GLN A 262 18.07 -0.29 -36.55
C GLN A 262 18.35 0.30 -35.17
N LEU A 263 18.62 1.61 -35.07
CA LEU A 263 18.87 2.28 -33.80
C LEU A 263 17.58 2.35 -32.93
N VAL A 264 16.42 2.54 -33.54
CA VAL A 264 15.14 2.54 -32.87
C VAL A 264 14.77 1.12 -32.41
N GLU A 265 14.97 0.11 -33.23
CA GLU A 265 14.76 -1.31 -32.87
C GLU A 265 15.69 -1.74 -31.72
N GLU A 266 16.93 -1.32 -31.72
CA GLU A 266 17.88 -1.58 -30.63
C GLU A 266 17.39 -0.93 -29.31
N LYS A 267 16.90 0.29 -29.39
CA LYS A 267 16.34 0.99 -28.21
C LYS A 267 15.05 0.37 -27.69
N VAL A 268 14.17 -0.09 -28.57
CA VAL A 268 12.93 -0.79 -28.18
C VAL A 268 13.25 -2.13 -27.52
N ASN A 269 14.24 -2.87 -28.07
CA ASN A 269 14.69 -4.11 -27.45
C ASN A 269 15.37 -3.90 -26.08
N GLN A 270 16.18 -2.85 -25.94
CA GLN A 270 16.78 -2.49 -24.64
C GLN A 270 15.70 -2.15 -23.60
N LEU A 271 14.65 -1.44 -23.97
CA LEU A 271 13.53 -1.10 -23.10
C LEU A 271 12.73 -2.33 -22.68
N ALA A 272 12.46 -3.25 -23.59
CA ALA A 272 11.76 -4.50 -23.32
C ALA A 272 12.54 -5.41 -22.34
N VAL A 273 13.86 -5.52 -22.55
CA VAL A 273 14.76 -6.28 -21.66
C VAL A 273 14.83 -5.64 -20.27
N SER A 274 14.96 -4.31 -20.19
CA SER A 274 14.99 -3.58 -18.92
C SER A 274 13.69 -3.75 -18.13
N SER A 275 12.53 -3.71 -18.80
CA SER A 275 11.23 -3.93 -18.18
C SER A 275 11.08 -5.36 -17.63
N LYS A 276 11.56 -6.36 -18.37
CA LYS A 276 11.54 -7.76 -17.92
C LYS A 276 12.41 -7.97 -16.69
N TYR A 277 13.65 -7.47 -16.71
CA TYR A 277 14.57 -7.57 -15.56
C TYR A 277 14.01 -6.89 -14.31
N LYS A 278 13.36 -5.72 -14.48
CA LYS A 278 12.73 -5.01 -13.37
C LYS A 278 11.59 -5.82 -12.74
N SER A 279 10.77 -6.47 -13.57
CA SER A 279 9.67 -7.31 -13.08
C SER A 279 10.17 -8.58 -12.38
N GLU A 280 11.18 -9.25 -12.94
CA GLU A 280 11.81 -10.43 -12.34
C GLU A 280 12.56 -10.07 -11.04
N PHE A 281 13.23 -8.90 -11.00
CA PHE A 281 13.91 -8.41 -9.80
C PHE A 281 12.92 -8.18 -8.66
N ILE A 282 11.78 -7.49 -8.93
CA ILE A 282 10.75 -7.24 -7.92
C ILE A 282 10.13 -8.56 -7.42
N ALA A 283 9.85 -9.51 -8.33
CA ALA A 283 9.30 -10.81 -7.98
C ALA A 283 10.27 -11.61 -7.09
N ASN A 284 11.54 -11.68 -7.49
CA ASN A 284 12.57 -12.39 -6.75
C ASN A 284 12.87 -11.73 -5.40
N MET A 285 12.98 -10.40 -5.36
CA MET A 285 13.19 -9.66 -4.10
C MET A 285 12.05 -9.88 -3.11
N SER A 286 10.81 -9.92 -3.60
CA SER A 286 9.66 -10.20 -2.75
C SER A 286 9.71 -11.62 -2.15
N HIS A 287 10.20 -12.59 -2.94
CA HIS A 287 10.38 -13.97 -2.47
C HIS A 287 11.56 -14.11 -1.49
N GLU A 288 12.69 -13.48 -1.84
CA GLU A 288 13.92 -13.50 -1.03
C GLU A 288 13.76 -12.75 0.31
N LEU A 289 12.91 -11.70 0.34
CA LEU A 289 12.58 -11.00 1.59
C LEU A 289 11.58 -11.77 2.45
N ARG A 290 10.62 -12.45 1.82
CA ARG A 290 9.59 -13.21 2.56
C ARG A 290 10.18 -14.38 3.34
N THR A 291 11.14 -15.10 2.74
CA THR A 291 11.73 -16.30 3.36
C THR A 291 12.50 -15.99 4.65
N PRO A 292 13.47 -15.03 4.67
CA PRO A 292 14.17 -14.69 5.91
C PRO A 292 13.25 -14.00 6.92
N LEU A 293 12.26 -13.20 6.46
CA LEU A 293 11.31 -12.54 7.34
C LEU A 293 10.43 -13.57 8.06
N ASN A 294 9.91 -14.56 7.34
CA ASN A 294 9.15 -15.66 7.94
C ASN A 294 10.01 -16.46 8.92
N SER A 295 11.26 -16.73 8.56
CA SER A 295 12.18 -17.44 9.46
C SER A 295 12.46 -16.65 10.73
N LEU A 296 12.67 -15.33 10.61
CA LEU A 296 12.85 -14.43 11.76
C LEU A 296 11.60 -14.39 12.65
N LEU A 297 10.42 -14.31 12.03
CA LEU A 297 9.15 -14.32 12.78
C LEU A 297 8.96 -15.64 13.55
N ILE A 298 9.21 -16.79 12.89
CA ILE A 298 9.11 -18.11 13.54
C ILE A 298 10.12 -18.24 14.69
N LEU A 299 11.37 -17.79 14.49
CA LEU A 299 12.38 -17.83 15.52
C LEU A 299 12.05 -16.87 16.69
N ALA A 300 11.57 -15.67 16.38
CA ALA A 300 11.14 -14.71 17.39
C ALA A 300 9.93 -15.26 18.18
N GLU A 301 9.02 -15.98 17.54
CA GLU A 301 7.89 -16.64 18.18
C GLU A 301 8.35 -17.73 19.16
N GLN A 302 9.26 -18.60 18.74
CA GLN A 302 9.86 -19.62 19.59
C GLN A 302 10.63 -19.02 20.79
N LEU A 303 11.37 -17.93 20.55
CA LEU A 303 12.09 -17.22 21.61
C LEU A 303 11.11 -16.57 22.62
N ARG A 304 9.99 -16.04 22.13
CA ARG A 304 8.93 -15.49 22.98
C ARG A 304 8.25 -16.54 23.84
N GLU A 305 7.95 -17.72 23.28
CA GLU A 305 7.32 -18.82 24.00
C GLU A 305 8.19 -19.37 25.12
N ASN A 306 9.52 -19.20 24.99
CA ASN A 306 10.51 -19.59 26.01
C ASN A 306 10.20 -20.96 26.69
N PRO A 307 10.00 -22.06 25.93
CA PRO A 307 9.51 -23.32 26.47
C PRO A 307 10.44 -23.93 27.52
N ASP A 308 11.74 -23.65 27.43
CA ASP A 308 12.75 -24.17 28.35
C ASP A 308 13.02 -23.23 29.53
N ASN A 309 12.31 -22.11 29.65
CA ASN A 309 12.48 -21.10 30.67
C ASN A 309 13.94 -20.61 30.87
N ASN A 310 14.72 -20.60 29.80
CA ASN A 310 16.14 -20.28 29.82
C ASN A 310 16.47 -18.85 29.33
N MET A 311 15.47 -18.07 28.94
CA MET A 311 15.63 -16.69 28.48
C MET A 311 15.26 -15.68 29.57
N THR A 312 16.00 -14.58 29.59
CA THR A 312 15.72 -13.45 30.50
C THR A 312 14.50 -12.67 30.00
N GLU A 313 13.83 -11.93 30.90
CA GLU A 313 12.69 -11.06 30.55
C GLU A 313 13.02 -10.09 29.41
N THR A 314 14.22 -9.50 29.44
CA THR A 314 14.72 -8.60 28.38
C THR A 314 14.85 -9.29 27.02
N GLN A 315 15.27 -10.55 27.00
CA GLN A 315 15.39 -11.32 25.76
C GLN A 315 14.02 -11.67 25.17
N VAL A 316 13.05 -11.98 26.01
CA VAL A 316 11.65 -12.20 25.60
C VAL A 316 11.03 -10.89 25.09
N GLU A 317 11.35 -9.75 25.70
CA GLU A 317 10.92 -8.43 25.25
C GLU A 317 11.49 -8.08 23.86
N TYR A 318 12.75 -8.40 23.60
CA TYR A 318 13.34 -8.25 22.25
C TYR A 318 12.63 -9.11 21.20
N ALA A 319 12.25 -10.33 21.54
CA ALA A 319 11.47 -11.19 20.65
C ALA A 319 10.09 -10.58 20.35
N ASN A 320 9.44 -9.97 21.33
CA ASN A 320 8.17 -9.25 21.16
C ASN A 320 8.31 -8.04 20.23
N VAL A 321 9.40 -7.27 20.36
CA VAL A 321 9.68 -6.14 19.46
C VAL A 321 9.86 -6.60 18.02
N ILE A 322 10.56 -7.72 17.79
CA ILE A 322 10.73 -8.29 16.44
C ILE A 322 9.38 -8.73 15.85
N LEU A 323 8.49 -9.29 16.67
CA LEU A 323 7.16 -9.76 16.23
C LEU A 323 6.16 -8.62 15.98
N GLY A 324 6.37 -7.46 16.62
CA GLY A 324 5.51 -6.28 16.48
C GLY A 324 5.95 -5.27 15.42
N SER A 325 7.15 -5.51 14.82
CA SER A 325 7.71 -4.67 13.74
C SER A 325 7.29 -5.16 12.36
#